data_c2e7e3b0b3587a73381e82aaaa250c6d
#
_entry.id   c2e7e3b0b3587a73381e82aaaa250c6d
#
_cell.length_a   1.000
_cell.length_b   1.000
_cell.length_c   1.000
_cell.angle_alpha   90.00
_cell.angle_beta   90.00
_cell.angle_gamma   90.00
#
_symmetry.space_group_name_H-M   'P 1'
#
loop_
_entity.id
_entity.type
_entity.pdbx_description
1 polymer ?
#
loop_
_entity_poly.entity_id
_entity_poly.type
_entity_poly.pdbx_seq_one_letter_code
_entity_poly.pdbx_strand_id
1 'polypeptide(L)'
;NPIQMKRNLILFSLWCTMSLSLFQCEGNDEPTPASTLNCVQNPDVCKLGEATNQFGFDIFKKLEADKPDDNLFISPLSISSALSMTLNGANGKTKEEMLKVLGAGKISLDELNQSYQTLLKELPNLDPKVKVDIANSIWYRQGFAVNPAFLNTNTTYYNSEVRPLDFSKPDAKDIINKWVSDKTNKL
;
A
#
# COMPACT_ATOMS: atom_id res chain seq x y z
N ASN A 1 -23.86 -23.96 -64.81
CA ASN A 1 -22.77 -23.45 -65.64
C ASN A 1 -21.57 -23.17 -64.67
N PRO A 2 -20.48 -23.93 -64.77
CA PRO A 2 -19.38 -23.92 -63.76
C PRO A 2 -18.59 -22.59 -63.76
N ILE A 3 -18.73 -21.73 -64.72
CA ILE A 3 -18.06 -20.45 -64.82
C ILE A 3 -18.69 -19.40 -63.84
N GLN A 4 -20.01 -19.47 -63.64
CA GLN A 4 -20.74 -18.56 -62.81
C GLN A 4 -20.46 -18.85 -61.31
N MET A 5 -20.25 -20.11 -60.97
CA MET A 5 -19.96 -20.53 -59.57
C MET A 5 -18.55 -20.14 -59.09
N LYS A 6 -17.56 -20.15 -59.99
CA LYS A 6 -16.19 -19.72 -59.72
C LYS A 6 -16.08 -18.19 -59.48
N ARG A 7 -16.88 -17.41 -60.20
CA ARG A 7 -16.89 -15.95 -60.12
C ARG A 7 -17.50 -15.46 -58.78
N ASN A 8 -18.53 -16.16 -58.31
CA ASN A 8 -19.14 -15.83 -56.99
C ASN A 8 -18.26 -16.25 -55.79
N LEU A 9 -17.47 -17.33 -55.96
CA LEU A 9 -16.54 -17.77 -54.94
C LEU A 9 -15.35 -16.81 -54.78
N ILE A 10 -14.87 -16.22 -55.86
CA ILE A 10 -13.76 -15.24 -55.82
C ILE A 10 -14.23 -13.89 -55.22
N LEU A 11 -15.47 -13.48 -55.52
CA LEU A 11 -16.02 -12.26 -54.93
C LEU A 11 -16.33 -12.40 -53.43
N PHE A 12 -16.66 -13.60 -52.94
CA PHE A 12 -16.91 -13.86 -51.53
C PHE A 12 -15.60 -13.94 -50.75
N SER A 13 -14.50 -14.43 -51.32
CA SER A 13 -13.19 -14.45 -50.66
C SER A 13 -12.55 -13.06 -50.57
N LEU A 14 -12.83 -12.16 -51.52
CA LEU A 14 -12.31 -10.78 -51.48
C LEU A 14 -13.04 -9.90 -50.47
N TRP A 15 -14.30 -10.24 -50.12
CA TRP A 15 -15.08 -9.46 -49.13
C TRP A 15 -14.81 -9.90 -47.69
N CYS A 16 -14.36 -11.13 -47.48
CA CYS A 16 -14.03 -11.65 -46.16
C CYS A 16 -12.65 -11.19 -45.63
N THR A 17 -11.75 -10.75 -46.55
CA THR A 17 -10.43 -10.24 -46.16
C THR A 17 -10.39 -8.74 -45.86
N MET A 18 -11.48 -8.01 -46.19
CA MET A 18 -11.54 -6.55 -45.99
C MET A 18 -12.25 -6.12 -44.71
N SER A 19 -12.80 -7.08 -43.94
CA SER A 19 -13.53 -6.78 -42.68
C SER A 19 -12.74 -7.09 -41.40
N LEU A 20 -11.46 -7.48 -41.52
CA LEU A 20 -10.63 -7.80 -40.34
C LEU A 20 -9.64 -6.70 -39.96
N SER A 21 -9.72 -5.51 -40.57
CA SER A 21 -8.74 -4.43 -40.34
C SER A 21 -9.29 -3.18 -39.65
N LEU A 22 -10.47 -3.26 -38.98
CA LEU A 22 -11.06 -2.10 -38.32
C LEU A 22 -11.24 -2.24 -36.79
N PHE A 23 -10.55 -3.16 -36.16
CA PHE A 23 -10.38 -3.16 -34.70
C PHE A 23 -8.90 -2.97 -34.34
N GLN A 24 -8.28 -1.92 -34.85
CA GLN A 24 -7.18 -1.31 -34.16
C GLN A 24 -7.82 -0.41 -33.07
N CYS A 25 -7.84 -0.89 -31.84
CA CYS A 25 -7.87 0.00 -30.68
C CYS A 25 -6.60 0.85 -30.74
N GLU A 26 -6.70 2.00 -31.39
CA GLU A 26 -5.75 3.08 -31.27
C GLU A 26 -5.99 3.73 -29.90
N GLY A 27 -5.36 3.18 -28.90
CA GLY A 27 -5.24 3.70 -27.57
C GLY A 27 -3.78 3.60 -27.15
N ASN A 28 -2.89 4.24 -27.91
CA ASN A 28 -1.51 4.45 -27.54
C ASN A 28 -1.37 5.73 -26.70
N ASP A 29 -2.17 5.85 -25.65
CA ASP A 29 -1.80 6.58 -24.48
C ASP A 29 -1.42 5.55 -23.42
N GLU A 30 -0.28 4.87 -23.57
CA GLU A 30 0.39 4.35 -22.40
C GLU A 30 0.65 5.56 -21.49
N PRO A 31 0.00 5.61 -20.31
CA PRO A 31 0.36 6.63 -19.35
C PRO A 31 1.83 6.38 -19.05
N THR A 32 2.69 7.30 -19.46
CA THR A 32 4.07 7.36 -19.00
C THR A 32 4.00 7.19 -17.48
N PRO A 33 4.63 6.17 -16.89
CA PRO A 33 4.57 5.99 -15.45
C PRO A 33 5.11 7.28 -14.82
N ALA A 34 4.23 8.03 -14.17
CA ALA A 34 4.55 9.32 -13.55
C ALA A 34 5.49 9.14 -12.35
N SER A 35 5.96 7.93 -12.11
CA SER A 35 6.67 7.59 -10.91
C SER A 35 7.97 6.85 -11.15
N THR A 36 8.97 7.36 -10.50
CA THR A 36 10.33 6.87 -10.42
C THR A 36 10.63 6.08 -9.13
N LEU A 37 9.68 5.39 -8.52
CA LEU A 37 10.01 4.32 -7.59
C LEU A 37 10.64 3.17 -8.36
N ASN A 38 11.84 3.44 -8.87
CA ASN A 38 12.63 2.50 -9.64
C ASN A 38 13.33 1.54 -8.67
N CYS A 39 13.02 0.25 -8.75
CA CYS A 39 13.65 -0.78 -7.92
C CYS A 39 15.16 -0.89 -8.10
N VAL A 40 15.72 -0.39 -9.20
CA VAL A 40 17.18 -0.30 -9.39
C VAL A 40 17.78 0.77 -8.48
N GLN A 41 17.08 1.88 -8.30
CA GLN A 41 17.54 3.00 -7.45
C GLN A 41 17.12 2.85 -5.99
N ASN A 42 16.00 2.15 -5.73
CA ASN A 42 15.42 1.96 -4.41
C ASN A 42 15.10 0.46 -4.15
N PRO A 43 16.10 -0.44 -4.15
CA PRO A 43 15.86 -1.88 -4.04
C PRO A 43 15.17 -2.27 -2.73
N ASP A 44 15.46 -1.58 -1.63
CA ASP A 44 14.89 -1.89 -0.32
C ASP A 44 13.43 -1.44 -0.20
N VAL A 45 13.03 -0.37 -0.88
CA VAL A 45 11.61 0.02 -0.99
C VAL A 45 10.81 -1.03 -1.77
N CYS A 46 11.39 -1.61 -2.80
CA CYS A 46 10.73 -2.69 -3.54
C CYS A 46 10.60 -3.98 -2.71
N LYS A 47 11.64 -4.35 -1.96
CA LYS A 47 11.57 -5.46 -0.99
C LYS A 47 10.49 -5.22 0.06
N LEU A 48 10.38 -3.98 0.58
CA LEU A 48 9.30 -3.60 1.48
C LEU A 48 7.93 -3.76 0.82
N GLY A 49 7.77 -3.34 -0.45
CA GLY A 49 6.54 -3.50 -1.22
C GLY A 49 6.15 -4.98 -1.36
N GLU A 50 7.10 -5.85 -1.72
CA GLU A 50 6.87 -7.29 -1.81
C GLU A 50 6.46 -7.88 -0.44
N ALA A 51 7.16 -7.54 0.64
CA ALA A 51 6.84 -7.97 2.00
C ALA A 51 5.46 -7.50 2.43
N THR A 52 5.12 -6.24 2.18
CA THR A 52 3.80 -5.67 2.50
C THR A 52 2.67 -6.34 1.71
N ASN A 53 2.89 -6.66 0.44
CA ASN A 53 1.92 -7.37 -0.37
C ASN A 53 1.70 -8.80 0.14
N GLN A 54 2.77 -9.53 0.45
CA GLN A 54 2.66 -10.88 1.01
C GLN A 54 1.91 -10.85 2.35
N PHE A 55 2.29 -9.96 3.26
CA PHE A 55 1.59 -9.72 4.53
C PHE A 55 0.11 -9.40 4.30
N GLY A 56 -0.19 -8.56 3.30
CA GLY A 56 -1.55 -8.18 2.94
C GLY A 56 -2.41 -9.37 2.52
N PHE A 57 -1.87 -10.26 1.67
CA PHE A 57 -2.57 -11.49 1.27
C PHE A 57 -2.74 -12.46 2.43
N ASP A 58 -1.75 -12.58 3.31
CA ASP A 58 -1.82 -13.49 4.44
C ASP A 58 -2.85 -13.04 5.49
N ILE A 59 -2.92 -11.73 5.80
CA ILE A 59 -3.93 -11.19 6.70
C ILE A 59 -5.33 -11.24 6.07
N PHE A 60 -5.44 -10.94 4.77
CA PHE A 60 -6.72 -11.01 4.06
C PHE A 60 -7.32 -12.41 4.11
N LYS A 61 -6.54 -13.44 3.81
CA LYS A 61 -6.97 -14.84 3.90
C LYS A 61 -7.44 -15.24 5.30
N LYS A 62 -6.77 -14.74 6.33
CA LYS A 62 -7.18 -15.01 7.72
C LYS A 62 -8.50 -14.36 8.08
N LEU A 63 -8.68 -13.09 7.69
CA LEU A 63 -9.90 -12.35 7.96
C LEU A 63 -11.09 -12.91 7.17
N GLU A 64 -10.86 -13.30 5.91
CA GLU A 64 -11.88 -13.96 5.08
C GLU A 64 -12.32 -15.29 5.66
N ALA A 65 -11.37 -16.11 6.15
CA ALA A 65 -11.67 -17.38 6.79
C ALA A 65 -12.47 -17.22 8.10
N ASP A 66 -12.24 -16.13 8.85
CA ASP A 66 -12.98 -15.84 10.07
C ASP A 66 -14.41 -15.34 9.80
N LYS A 67 -14.64 -14.68 8.65
CA LYS A 67 -15.91 -14.06 8.26
C LYS A 67 -16.17 -14.18 6.76
N PRO A 68 -16.46 -15.37 6.25
CA PRO A 68 -16.52 -15.65 4.81
C PRO A 68 -17.68 -14.95 4.08
N ASP A 69 -18.72 -14.52 4.81
CA ASP A 69 -19.90 -13.87 4.22
C ASP A 69 -19.88 -12.34 4.33
N ASP A 70 -18.85 -11.77 4.97
CA ASP A 70 -18.72 -10.33 5.16
C ASP A 70 -17.92 -9.68 4.03
N ASN A 71 -18.29 -8.44 3.67
CA ASN A 71 -17.43 -7.62 2.81
C ASN A 71 -16.15 -7.23 3.57
N LEU A 72 -15.00 -7.52 2.98
CA LEU A 72 -13.70 -7.23 3.58
C LEU A 72 -12.95 -6.16 2.79
N PHE A 73 -12.61 -5.07 3.46
CA PHE A 73 -11.75 -4.02 2.93
C PHE A 73 -10.64 -3.69 3.94
N ILE A 74 -9.40 -3.83 3.53
CA ILE A 74 -8.22 -3.57 4.37
C ILE A 74 -7.19 -2.75 3.61
N SER A 75 -6.34 -2.02 4.34
CA SER A 75 -5.14 -1.37 3.82
C SER A 75 -3.89 -2.06 4.37
N PRO A 76 -3.27 -2.99 3.63
CA PRO A 76 -2.04 -3.68 4.09
C PRO A 76 -0.93 -2.72 4.46
N LEU A 77 -0.73 -1.64 3.69
CA LEU A 77 0.28 -0.63 3.96
C LEU A 77 0.05 0.06 5.30
N SER A 78 -1.19 0.43 5.63
CA SER A 78 -1.50 1.07 6.91
C SER A 78 -1.25 0.15 8.08
N ILE A 79 -1.66 -1.13 7.96
CA ILE A 79 -1.46 -2.13 9.02
C ILE A 79 0.02 -2.43 9.21
N SER A 80 0.76 -2.69 8.12
CA SER A 80 2.20 -2.99 8.19
C SER A 80 3.00 -1.79 8.71
N SER A 81 2.65 -0.57 8.34
CA SER A 81 3.27 0.66 8.86
C SER A 81 3.06 0.79 10.38
N ALA A 82 1.82 0.59 10.87
CA ALA A 82 1.51 0.65 12.30
C ALA A 82 2.27 -0.42 13.11
N LEU A 83 2.35 -1.64 12.58
CA LEU A 83 3.13 -2.72 13.20
C LEU A 83 4.63 -2.43 13.17
N SER A 84 5.15 -1.86 12.08
CA SER A 84 6.57 -1.50 11.96
C SER A 84 6.96 -0.36 12.90
N MET A 85 6.06 0.62 13.11
CA MET A 85 6.24 1.63 14.16
C MET A 85 6.37 0.97 15.55
N THR A 86 5.50 0.00 15.86
CA THR A 86 5.54 -0.75 17.12
C THR A 86 6.79 -1.61 17.26
N LEU A 87 7.25 -2.22 16.15
CA LEU A 87 8.46 -3.03 16.06
C LEU A 87 9.71 -2.28 16.55
N ASN A 88 9.78 -0.97 16.34
CA ASN A 88 10.89 -0.13 16.84
C ASN A 88 11.01 -0.12 18.36
N GLY A 89 9.96 -0.51 19.09
CA GLY A 89 9.97 -0.68 20.55
C GLY A 89 10.12 -2.13 21.00
N ALA A 90 10.10 -3.10 20.09
CA ALA A 90 10.15 -4.51 20.40
C ALA A 90 11.58 -5.04 20.56
N ASN A 91 11.76 -6.02 21.44
CA ASN A 91 13.04 -6.68 21.68
C ASN A 91 12.87 -8.21 21.73
N GLY A 92 14.00 -8.93 21.59
CA GLY A 92 14.07 -10.38 21.72
C GLY A 92 13.07 -11.10 20.81
N LYS A 93 12.42 -12.11 21.32
CA LYS A 93 11.49 -12.97 20.61
C LYS A 93 10.32 -12.20 19.97
N THR A 94 9.78 -11.20 20.65
CA THR A 94 8.70 -10.37 20.12
C THR A 94 9.14 -9.67 18.84
N LYS A 95 10.35 -9.09 18.82
CA LYS A 95 10.91 -8.45 17.63
C LYS A 95 11.06 -9.45 16.47
N GLU A 96 11.59 -10.64 16.75
CA GLU A 96 11.78 -11.69 15.75
C GLU A 96 10.45 -12.16 15.14
N GLU A 97 9.45 -12.38 15.97
CA GLU A 97 8.11 -12.79 15.52
C GLU A 97 7.42 -11.70 14.71
N MET A 98 7.54 -10.44 15.10
CA MET A 98 7.00 -9.30 14.34
C MET A 98 7.67 -9.18 12.96
N LEU A 99 9.00 -9.27 12.89
CA LEU A 99 9.73 -9.25 11.63
C LEU A 99 9.29 -10.40 10.70
N LYS A 100 9.06 -11.58 11.26
CA LYS A 100 8.58 -12.73 10.50
C LYS A 100 7.18 -12.50 9.94
N VAL A 101 6.26 -12.00 10.75
CA VAL A 101 4.87 -11.71 10.33
C VAL A 101 4.83 -10.64 9.25
N LEU A 102 5.66 -9.60 9.36
CA LEU A 102 5.77 -8.54 8.39
C LEU A 102 6.52 -8.93 7.10
N GLY A 103 7.04 -10.17 7.02
CA GLY A 103 7.87 -10.60 5.89
C GLY A 103 9.23 -9.90 5.80
N ALA A 104 9.61 -9.16 6.85
CA ALA A 104 10.80 -8.31 6.90
C ALA A 104 12.03 -9.00 7.51
N GLY A 105 12.02 -10.33 7.69
CA GLY A 105 13.09 -11.07 8.36
C GLY A 105 14.46 -11.04 7.65
N LYS A 106 14.50 -10.55 6.41
CA LYS A 106 15.74 -10.39 5.62
C LYS A 106 16.19 -8.93 5.49
N ILE A 107 15.49 -8.00 6.11
CA ILE A 107 15.73 -6.57 6.07
C ILE A 107 16.14 -6.15 7.49
N SER A 108 17.22 -5.39 7.65
CA SER A 108 17.56 -4.81 8.94
C SER A 108 16.52 -3.79 9.38
N LEU A 109 16.40 -3.53 10.68
CA LEU A 109 15.43 -2.56 11.18
C LEU A 109 15.68 -1.15 10.63
N ASP A 110 16.95 -0.77 10.45
CA ASP A 110 17.32 0.52 9.89
C ASP A 110 16.93 0.64 8.41
N GLU A 111 17.20 -0.39 7.61
CA GLU A 111 16.77 -0.46 6.20
C GLU A 111 15.24 -0.43 6.09
N LEU A 112 14.53 -1.14 6.98
CA LEU A 112 13.07 -1.14 7.04
C LEU A 112 12.54 0.28 7.31
N ASN A 113 13.09 0.98 8.31
CA ASN A 113 12.71 2.34 8.65
C ASN A 113 12.97 3.32 7.49
N GLN A 114 14.15 3.25 6.86
CA GLN A 114 14.50 4.08 5.71
C GLN A 114 13.59 3.80 4.50
N SER A 115 13.24 2.54 4.28
CA SER A 115 12.32 2.15 3.20
C SER A 115 10.93 2.72 3.42
N TYR A 116 10.41 2.69 4.65
CA TYR A 116 9.14 3.35 4.99
C TYR A 116 9.22 4.86 4.80
N GLN A 117 10.30 5.52 5.24
CA GLN A 117 10.48 6.95 5.06
C GLN A 117 10.42 7.33 3.58
N THR A 118 11.14 6.60 2.73
CA THR A 118 11.14 6.81 1.29
C THR A 118 9.76 6.57 0.70
N LEU A 119 9.13 5.43 1.01
CA LEU A 119 7.82 5.07 0.49
C LEU A 119 6.75 6.11 0.87
N LEU A 120 6.67 6.48 2.14
CA LEU A 120 5.68 7.44 2.63
C LEU A 120 5.86 8.85 2.08
N LYS A 121 7.09 9.22 1.70
CA LYS A 121 7.41 10.48 1.04
C LYS A 121 7.03 10.47 -0.45
N GLU A 122 7.33 9.38 -1.14
CA GLU A 122 7.17 9.29 -2.59
C GLU A 122 5.74 8.92 -3.00
N LEU A 123 5.05 8.07 -2.23
CA LEU A 123 3.74 7.55 -2.59
C LEU A 123 2.69 8.64 -2.89
N PRO A 124 2.60 9.75 -2.13
CA PRO A 124 1.66 10.84 -2.46
C PRO A 124 1.96 11.57 -3.78
N ASN A 125 3.17 11.41 -4.32
CA ASN A 125 3.65 12.12 -5.50
C ASN A 125 3.75 11.22 -6.74
N LEU A 126 3.34 9.95 -6.65
CA LEU A 126 3.49 8.99 -7.74
C LEU A 126 2.64 9.33 -8.96
N ASP A 127 1.42 9.78 -8.76
CA ASP A 127 0.49 10.17 -9.82
C ASP A 127 -0.22 11.47 -9.45
N PRO A 128 -0.05 12.55 -10.23
CA PRO A 128 -0.68 13.84 -9.95
C PRO A 128 -2.23 13.79 -10.08
N LYS A 129 -2.77 12.74 -10.68
CA LYS A 129 -4.22 12.54 -10.80
C LYS A 129 -4.82 11.81 -9.59
N VAL A 130 -3.96 11.23 -8.72
CA VAL A 130 -4.39 10.45 -7.55
C VAL A 130 -3.96 11.17 -6.29
N LYS A 131 -4.92 11.50 -5.44
CA LYS A 131 -4.63 12.05 -4.11
C LYS A 131 -4.47 10.93 -3.10
N VAL A 132 -3.30 10.85 -2.49
CA VAL A 132 -3.00 9.89 -1.43
C VAL A 132 -2.63 10.66 -0.17
N ASP A 133 -3.47 10.56 0.86
CA ASP A 133 -3.19 11.14 2.18
C ASP A 133 -2.82 10.00 3.15
N ILE A 134 -1.65 10.08 3.77
CA ILE A 134 -1.20 9.10 4.75
C ILE A 134 -0.91 9.84 6.06
N ALA A 135 -1.52 9.38 7.15
CA ALA A 135 -1.30 9.94 8.47
C ALA A 135 -1.06 8.84 9.50
N ASN A 136 0.05 8.95 10.22
CA ASN A 136 0.44 8.03 11.28
C ASN A 136 0.43 8.74 12.62
N SER A 137 -0.02 8.07 13.69
CA SER A 137 0.06 8.59 15.04
C SER A 137 0.32 7.50 16.07
N ILE A 138 0.99 7.87 17.14
CA ILE A 138 1.17 7.05 18.34
C ILE A 138 0.62 7.83 19.52
N TRP A 139 -0.34 7.23 20.21
CA TRP A 139 -0.93 7.78 21.43
C TRP A 139 -0.47 6.93 22.60
N TYR A 140 0.26 7.52 23.53
CA TYR A 140 0.74 6.80 24.70
C TYR A 140 0.17 7.41 26.00
N ARG A 141 0.06 6.56 27.03
CA ARG A 141 -0.50 6.98 28.30
C ARG A 141 0.29 8.14 28.90
N GLN A 142 -0.39 9.21 29.25
CA GLN A 142 0.20 10.35 29.94
C GLN A 142 0.86 9.90 31.24
N GLY A 143 2.07 10.38 31.50
CA GLY A 143 2.89 9.99 32.66
C GLY A 143 3.67 8.68 32.49
N PHE A 144 3.47 7.95 31.36
CA PHE A 144 4.31 6.79 31.04
C PHE A 144 5.64 7.25 30.42
N ALA A 145 6.76 6.78 30.99
CA ALA A 145 8.09 7.08 30.45
C ALA A 145 8.37 6.25 29.19
N VAL A 146 8.17 6.87 28.03
CA VAL A 146 8.49 6.24 26.74
C VAL A 146 9.94 6.58 26.37
N ASN A 147 10.67 5.59 25.82
CA ASN A 147 12.04 5.80 25.37
C ASN A 147 12.10 6.90 24.29
N PRO A 148 12.89 7.98 24.50
CA PRO A 148 13.01 9.06 23.52
C PRO A 148 13.48 8.61 22.15
N ALA A 149 14.34 7.60 22.05
CA ALA A 149 14.80 7.05 20.77
C ALA A 149 13.63 6.42 19.99
N PHE A 150 12.72 5.70 20.67
CA PHE A 150 11.51 5.16 20.03
C PHE A 150 10.62 6.27 19.47
N LEU A 151 10.39 7.34 20.23
CA LEU A 151 9.59 8.48 19.79
C LEU A 151 10.22 9.14 18.56
N ASN A 152 11.53 9.43 18.64
CA ASN A 152 12.28 10.05 17.54
C ASN A 152 12.28 9.21 16.26
N THR A 153 12.51 7.90 16.37
CA THR A 153 12.48 6.98 15.22
C THR A 153 11.13 7.03 14.50
N ASN A 154 10.04 6.97 15.25
CA ASN A 154 8.70 6.97 14.65
C ASN A 154 8.35 8.32 14.02
N THR A 155 8.75 9.43 14.62
CA THR A 155 8.57 10.76 14.04
C THR A 155 9.40 10.91 12.76
N THR A 156 10.66 10.46 12.77
CA THR A 156 11.60 10.66 11.65
C THR A 156 11.25 9.81 10.43
N TYR A 157 11.00 8.51 10.64
CA TYR A 157 10.86 7.56 9.53
C TYR A 157 9.42 7.32 9.07
N TYR A 158 8.45 7.53 9.97
CA TYR A 158 7.03 7.27 9.67
C TYR A 158 6.19 8.54 9.63
N ASN A 159 6.82 9.70 9.77
CA ASN A 159 6.13 11.01 9.83
C ASN A 159 4.96 10.98 10.82
N SER A 160 5.14 10.25 11.94
CA SER A 160 4.05 10.05 12.89
C SER A 160 3.95 11.19 13.90
N GLU A 161 2.72 11.59 14.21
CA GLU A 161 2.46 12.42 15.39
C GLU A 161 2.50 11.54 16.63
N VAL A 162 3.35 11.91 17.59
CA VAL A 162 3.51 11.16 18.84
C VAL A 162 3.03 12.03 20.00
N ARG A 163 1.96 11.60 20.68
CA ARG A 163 1.28 12.40 21.71
C ARG A 163 0.97 11.62 22.98
N PRO A 164 1.22 12.19 24.17
CA PRO A 164 0.66 11.66 25.40
C PRO A 164 -0.85 11.93 25.46
N LEU A 165 -1.61 10.96 25.99
CA LEU A 165 -3.04 11.08 26.18
C LEU A 165 -3.44 10.48 27.54
N ASP A 166 -4.33 11.16 28.25
CA ASP A 166 -4.94 10.62 29.46
C ASP A 166 -6.16 9.77 29.09
N PHE A 167 -5.91 8.46 28.95
CA PHE A 167 -6.96 7.49 28.58
C PHE A 167 -8.00 7.25 29.69
N SER A 168 -7.83 7.81 30.88
CA SER A 168 -8.84 7.75 31.94
C SER A 168 -9.97 8.77 31.75
N LYS A 169 -9.77 9.76 30.88
CA LYS A 169 -10.76 10.78 30.57
C LYS A 169 -11.78 10.28 29.53
N PRO A 170 -13.06 10.62 29.70
CA PRO A 170 -14.12 10.16 28.80
C PRO A 170 -13.99 10.69 27.37
N ASP A 171 -13.31 11.83 27.16
CA ASP A 171 -13.08 12.47 25.87
C ASP A 171 -11.84 11.96 25.12
N ALA A 172 -11.08 11.02 25.68
CA ALA A 172 -9.87 10.49 25.05
C ALA A 172 -10.12 9.93 23.67
N LYS A 173 -11.21 9.17 23.49
CA LYS A 173 -11.63 8.67 22.17
C LYS A 173 -11.96 9.77 21.17
N ASP A 174 -12.58 10.86 21.65
CA ASP A 174 -13.01 11.96 20.79
C ASP A 174 -11.83 12.77 20.30
N ILE A 175 -10.77 12.90 21.10
CA ILE A 175 -9.50 13.51 20.71
C ILE A 175 -8.85 12.72 19.57
N ILE A 176 -8.80 11.38 19.68
CA ILE A 176 -8.24 10.52 18.65
C ILE A 176 -9.10 10.58 17.37
N ASN A 177 -10.42 10.45 17.52
CA ASN A 177 -11.35 10.49 16.39
C ASN A 177 -11.30 11.83 15.67
N LYS A 178 -11.19 12.94 16.43
CA LYS A 178 -11.01 14.26 15.83
C LYS A 178 -9.73 14.36 15.02
N TRP A 179 -8.62 13.83 15.54
CA TRP A 179 -7.36 13.78 14.82
C TRP A 179 -7.50 12.98 13.51
N VAL A 180 -8.13 11.81 13.56
CA VAL A 180 -8.40 11.01 12.34
C VAL A 180 -9.22 11.80 11.34
N SER A 181 -10.33 12.39 11.77
CA SER A 181 -11.19 13.20 10.91
C SER A 181 -10.46 14.39 10.28
N ASP A 182 -9.62 15.08 11.05
CA ASP A 182 -8.84 16.23 10.55
C ASP A 182 -7.79 15.78 9.50
N LYS A 183 -7.22 14.58 9.64
CA LYS A 183 -6.21 14.02 8.72
C LYS A 183 -6.81 13.34 7.49
N THR A 184 -8.06 12.94 7.54
CA THR A 184 -8.78 12.27 6.44
C THR A 184 -9.78 13.19 5.73
N ASN A 185 -9.59 14.50 5.83
CA ASN A 185 -10.48 15.50 5.21
C ASN A 185 -11.96 15.35 5.63
N LYS A 186 -12.21 14.87 6.86
CA LYS A 186 -13.53 14.63 7.45
C LYS A 186 -14.35 13.54 6.75
N LEU A 187 -13.66 12.58 6.13
CA LEU A 187 -14.26 11.35 5.61
C LEU A 187 -14.67 10.42 6.75
#